data_51eb80104a8281bf99085f6de0654b85
#
_entry.id   51eb80104a8281bf99085f6de0654b85
#
_cell.length_a   1.000
_cell.length_b   1.000
_cell.length_c   1.000
_cell.angle_alpha   90.00
_cell.angle_beta   90.00
_cell.angle_gamma   90.00
#
_symmetry.space_group_name_H-M   'P 1'
#
loop_
_entity.id
_entity.type
_entity.pdbx_description
1 polymer ?
#
loop_
_entity_poly.entity_id
_entity_poly.type
_entity_poly.pdbx_seq_one_letter_code
_entity_poly.pdbx_strand_id
1 'polypeptide(L)'
;EAELLAKCNAKDVLLAMQMTGIGVYNFIELVSKYPETKFSTIVDNKKSIVKFNEASKKSRIKASLWLDINNGNNRTGISPTNEAALLYRDIHQSSNLIVKGLHVYDGHIRDSDINIRKENCDLQFEKVIELKEEIESLGIQVKTIVAGGTPTFPIHSKRDNIEVSPGTSLLWDERYGGLFKDLNFLHAGVLV
;
A
#
# COMPACT_ATOMS: atom_id res chain seq x y z
N GLU A 1 -15.54 5.79 -3.15
CA GLU A 1 -14.36 6.42 -3.79
C GLU A 1 -13.81 5.55 -4.93
N ALA A 2 -13.43 4.28 -4.70
CA ALA A 2 -12.87 3.40 -5.73
C ALA A 2 -13.79 3.23 -6.96
N GLU A 3 -15.09 3.07 -6.75
CA GLU A 3 -16.08 3.02 -7.82
C GLU A 3 -16.14 4.35 -8.61
N LEU A 4 -16.02 5.49 -7.93
CA LEU A 4 -15.97 6.79 -8.59
C LEU A 4 -14.74 6.92 -9.49
N LEU A 5 -13.58 6.48 -9.01
CA LEU A 5 -12.36 6.46 -9.81
C LEU A 5 -12.49 5.59 -11.06
N ALA A 6 -13.12 4.43 -10.94
CA ALA A 6 -13.41 3.57 -12.10
C ALA A 6 -14.34 4.26 -13.12
N LYS A 7 -15.40 4.93 -12.65
CA LYS A 7 -16.30 5.74 -13.51
C LYS A 7 -15.55 6.89 -14.20
N CYS A 8 -14.48 7.38 -13.60
CA CYS A 8 -13.57 8.37 -14.21
C CYS A 8 -12.45 7.74 -15.04
N ASN A 9 -12.57 6.45 -15.42
CA ASN A 9 -11.63 5.72 -16.25
C ASN A 9 -10.22 5.53 -15.65
N ALA A 10 -10.09 5.53 -14.32
CA ALA A 10 -8.84 5.16 -13.66
C ALA A 10 -8.44 3.73 -14.06
N LYS A 11 -7.17 3.53 -14.45
CA LYS A 11 -6.68 2.24 -14.96
C LYS A 11 -6.18 1.31 -13.87
N ASP A 12 -5.68 1.86 -12.76
CA ASP A 12 -5.19 1.11 -11.60
C ASP A 12 -5.63 1.82 -10.32
N VAL A 13 -6.21 1.09 -9.38
CA VAL A 13 -6.76 1.63 -8.12
C VAL A 13 -6.37 0.70 -6.97
N LEU A 14 -5.54 1.20 -6.07
CA LEU A 14 -5.24 0.54 -4.81
C LEU A 14 -6.17 1.07 -3.70
N LEU A 15 -7.00 0.18 -3.15
CA LEU A 15 -7.74 0.45 -1.92
C LEU A 15 -6.79 0.21 -0.74
N ALA A 16 -6.15 1.28 -0.26
CA ALA A 16 -5.19 1.23 0.85
C ALA A 16 -5.90 1.09 2.22
N MET A 17 -6.93 0.28 2.27
CA MET A 17 -7.68 -0.11 3.47
C MET A 17 -7.93 -1.60 3.44
N GLN A 18 -7.84 -2.23 4.62
CA GLN A 18 -8.11 -3.66 4.75
C GLN A 18 -9.59 -3.95 4.62
N MET A 19 -9.95 -4.77 3.65
CA MET A 19 -11.32 -5.23 3.48
C MET A 19 -11.59 -6.39 4.42
N THR A 20 -12.57 -6.25 5.30
CA THR A 20 -13.00 -7.27 6.26
C THR A 20 -14.49 -7.59 6.10
N GLY A 21 -14.92 -8.70 6.63
CA GLY A 21 -16.34 -9.07 6.65
C GLY A 21 -16.97 -9.06 5.26
N ILE A 22 -18.02 -8.27 5.08
CA ILE A 22 -18.74 -8.08 3.82
C ILE A 22 -17.88 -7.30 2.79
N GLY A 23 -16.91 -6.51 3.26
CA GLY A 23 -16.03 -5.70 2.39
C GLY A 23 -15.25 -6.54 1.38
N VAL A 24 -14.91 -7.80 1.73
CA VAL A 24 -14.24 -8.72 0.79
C VAL A 24 -15.14 -9.02 -0.41
N TYR A 25 -16.41 -9.27 -0.19
CA TYR A 25 -17.38 -9.56 -1.27
C TYR A 25 -17.66 -8.31 -2.11
N ASN A 26 -17.80 -7.15 -1.46
CA ASN A 26 -17.97 -5.87 -2.14
C ASN A 26 -16.75 -5.54 -3.03
N PHE A 27 -15.54 -5.89 -2.58
CA PHE A 27 -14.33 -5.74 -3.41
C PHE A 27 -14.38 -6.65 -4.65
N ILE A 28 -14.76 -7.90 -4.50
CA ILE A 28 -14.90 -8.84 -5.63
C ILE A 28 -15.98 -8.35 -6.62
N GLU A 29 -17.11 -7.87 -6.11
CA GLU A 29 -18.17 -7.29 -6.94
C GLU A 29 -17.67 -6.06 -7.71
N LEU A 30 -16.91 -5.18 -7.06
CA LEU A 30 -16.31 -4.01 -7.69
C LEU A 30 -15.38 -4.41 -8.85
N VAL A 31 -14.51 -5.41 -8.63
CA VAL A 31 -13.62 -5.96 -9.67
C VAL A 31 -14.42 -6.51 -10.85
N SER A 32 -15.51 -7.23 -10.56
CA SER A 32 -16.39 -7.78 -11.59
C SER A 32 -17.10 -6.71 -12.42
N LYS A 33 -17.54 -5.64 -11.74
CA LYS A 33 -18.34 -4.56 -12.34
C LYS A 33 -17.53 -3.64 -13.27
N TYR A 34 -16.22 -3.49 -12.99
CA TYR A 34 -15.34 -2.59 -13.73
C TYR A 34 -14.08 -3.30 -14.23
N PRO A 35 -14.20 -4.19 -15.24
CA PRO A 35 -13.10 -5.02 -15.72
C PRO A 35 -11.95 -4.23 -16.37
N GLU A 36 -12.20 -2.99 -16.79
CA GLU A 36 -11.19 -2.11 -17.39
C GLU A 36 -10.30 -1.41 -16.35
N THR A 37 -10.66 -1.49 -15.07
CA THR A 37 -9.89 -0.94 -13.95
C THR A 37 -9.26 -2.09 -13.16
N LYS A 38 -7.95 -2.04 -12.98
CA LYS A 38 -7.21 -2.98 -12.13
C LYS A 38 -7.37 -2.56 -10.68
N PHE A 39 -8.18 -3.28 -9.92
CA PHE A 39 -8.33 -3.05 -8.49
C PHE A 39 -7.39 -3.93 -7.68
N SER A 40 -6.83 -3.37 -6.62
CA SER A 40 -6.07 -4.09 -5.60
C SER A 40 -6.39 -3.57 -4.21
N THR A 41 -6.11 -4.37 -3.19
CA THR A 41 -6.29 -3.98 -1.79
C THR A 41 -5.19 -4.58 -0.91
N ILE A 42 -5.14 -4.17 0.35
CA ILE A 42 -4.12 -4.58 1.30
C ILE A 42 -4.64 -5.66 2.26
N VAL A 43 -3.74 -6.54 2.69
CA VAL A 43 -3.97 -7.56 3.73
C VAL A 43 -2.75 -7.67 4.63
N ASP A 44 -2.93 -8.04 5.90
CA ASP A 44 -1.86 -8.18 6.89
C ASP A 44 -1.97 -9.42 7.77
N ASN A 45 -2.90 -10.30 7.48
CA ASN A 45 -3.12 -11.48 8.30
C ASN A 45 -3.69 -12.67 7.52
N LYS A 46 -3.47 -13.87 8.02
CA LYS A 46 -3.89 -15.13 7.42
C LYS A 46 -5.41 -15.23 7.21
N LYS A 47 -6.22 -14.73 8.16
CA LYS A 47 -7.68 -14.83 8.08
C LYS A 47 -8.22 -14.05 6.88
N SER A 48 -7.69 -12.85 6.63
CA SER A 48 -8.05 -12.04 5.47
C SER A 48 -7.65 -12.73 4.17
N ILE A 49 -6.44 -13.29 4.09
CA ILE A 49 -5.95 -14.01 2.91
C ILE A 49 -6.87 -15.21 2.59
N VAL A 50 -7.20 -16.04 3.60
CA VAL A 50 -8.10 -17.18 3.42
C VAL A 50 -9.46 -16.72 2.91
N LYS A 51 -10.03 -15.67 3.49
CA LYS A 51 -11.33 -15.15 3.09
C LYS A 51 -11.34 -14.60 1.66
N PHE A 52 -10.29 -13.88 1.25
CA PHE A 52 -10.13 -13.45 -0.14
C PHE A 52 -10.00 -14.63 -1.08
N ASN A 53 -9.22 -15.65 -0.72
CA ASN A 53 -9.06 -16.85 -1.53
C ASN A 53 -10.40 -17.59 -1.75
N GLU A 54 -11.22 -17.75 -0.71
CA GLU A 54 -12.54 -18.36 -0.78
C GLU A 54 -13.51 -17.54 -1.65
N ALA A 55 -13.58 -16.23 -1.44
CA ALA A 55 -14.43 -15.33 -2.21
C ALA A 55 -14.03 -15.31 -3.69
N SER A 56 -12.72 -15.24 -3.97
CA SER A 56 -12.17 -15.28 -5.32
C SER A 56 -12.48 -16.61 -6.03
N LYS A 57 -12.31 -17.73 -5.33
CA LYS A 57 -12.67 -19.06 -5.84
C LYS A 57 -14.15 -19.15 -6.21
N LYS A 58 -15.03 -18.67 -5.33
CA LYS A 58 -16.49 -18.69 -5.54
C LYS A 58 -16.93 -17.85 -6.73
N SER A 59 -16.33 -16.67 -6.89
CA SER A 59 -16.66 -15.74 -7.97
C SER A 59 -15.92 -16.03 -9.28
N ARG A 60 -14.89 -16.88 -9.26
CA ARG A 60 -13.93 -17.09 -10.38
C ARG A 60 -13.18 -15.83 -10.80
N ILE A 61 -13.01 -14.88 -9.86
CA ILE A 61 -12.29 -13.62 -10.05
C ILE A 61 -11.07 -13.62 -9.14
N LYS A 62 -9.87 -13.41 -9.69
CA LYS A 62 -8.66 -13.33 -8.88
C LYS A 62 -8.56 -11.96 -8.20
N ALA A 63 -8.45 -11.95 -6.88
CA ALA A 63 -8.18 -10.73 -6.13
C ALA A 63 -6.69 -10.39 -6.15
N SER A 64 -6.37 -9.12 -6.45
CA SER A 64 -5.01 -8.59 -6.37
C SER A 64 -4.75 -8.01 -4.99
N LEU A 65 -3.73 -8.51 -4.30
CA LEU A 65 -3.43 -8.19 -2.91
C LEU A 65 -1.99 -7.68 -2.74
N TRP A 66 -1.84 -6.68 -1.90
CA TRP A 66 -0.57 -6.22 -1.36
C TRP A 66 -0.46 -6.67 0.08
N LEU A 67 0.72 -7.14 0.51
CA LEU A 67 0.96 -7.39 1.91
C LEU A 67 1.27 -6.05 2.60
N ASP A 68 0.43 -5.66 3.56
CA ASP A 68 0.58 -4.43 4.34
C ASP A 68 1.59 -4.64 5.45
N ILE A 69 2.63 -3.80 5.48
CA ILE A 69 3.76 -3.90 6.41
C ILE A 69 3.72 -2.74 7.41
N ASN A 70 3.76 -3.08 8.68
CA ASN A 70 3.94 -2.13 9.76
C ASN A 70 5.45 -1.84 9.96
N ASN A 71 5.90 -0.73 9.40
CA ASN A 71 7.28 -0.26 9.57
C ASN A 71 7.44 0.79 10.68
N GLY A 72 6.56 0.76 11.70
CA GLY A 72 6.64 1.65 12.87
C GLY A 72 5.44 2.57 13.07
N ASN A 73 4.52 2.65 12.11
CA ASN A 73 3.30 3.47 12.24
C ASN A 73 2.30 2.91 13.27
N ASN A 74 2.34 1.60 13.54
CA ASN A 74 1.50 0.90 14.54
C ASN A 74 -0.02 1.14 14.36
N ARG A 75 -0.46 1.29 13.11
CA ARG A 75 -1.86 1.46 12.75
C ARG A 75 -2.46 0.18 12.18
N THR A 76 -1.85 -0.33 11.12
CA THR A 76 -2.19 -1.57 10.41
C THR A 76 -0.90 -2.21 9.90
N GLY A 77 -1.01 -3.36 9.32
CA GLY A 77 0.12 -4.08 8.76
C GLY A 77 0.74 -5.10 9.72
N ILE A 78 1.40 -6.08 9.16
CA ILE A 78 2.21 -7.06 9.90
C ILE A 78 3.64 -6.53 10.03
N SER A 79 4.29 -6.79 11.16
CA SER A 79 5.72 -6.46 11.34
C SER A 79 6.58 -7.15 10.27
N PRO A 80 7.66 -6.52 9.78
CA PRO A 80 8.55 -7.09 8.77
C PRO A 80 9.43 -8.21 9.38
N THR A 81 8.84 -9.39 9.50
CA THR A 81 9.43 -10.59 10.10
C THR A 81 9.21 -11.80 9.19
N ASN A 82 9.82 -12.94 9.53
CA ASN A 82 9.59 -14.21 8.84
C ASN A 82 8.09 -14.54 8.67
N GLU A 83 7.23 -14.17 9.62
CA GLU A 83 5.78 -14.36 9.49
C GLU A 83 5.22 -13.59 8.29
N ALA A 84 5.69 -12.37 8.04
CA ALA A 84 5.31 -11.59 6.86
C ALA A 84 5.76 -12.27 5.56
N ALA A 85 6.99 -12.82 5.53
CA ALA A 85 7.48 -13.57 4.37
C ALA A 85 6.62 -14.81 4.09
N LEU A 86 6.20 -15.52 5.14
CA LEU A 86 5.29 -16.66 5.03
C LEU A 86 3.90 -16.26 4.52
N LEU A 87 3.33 -15.14 4.98
CA LEU A 87 2.05 -14.63 4.46
C LEU A 87 2.16 -14.22 2.98
N TYR A 88 3.26 -13.58 2.59
CA TYR A 88 3.51 -13.24 1.18
C TYR A 88 3.54 -14.49 0.31
N ARG A 89 4.25 -15.53 0.76
CA ARG A 89 4.29 -16.84 0.10
C ARG A 89 2.89 -17.44 -0.02
N ASP A 90 2.08 -17.39 1.03
CA ASP A 90 0.72 -17.92 1.01
C ASP A 90 -0.17 -17.24 -0.04
N ILE A 91 -0.05 -15.92 -0.21
CA ILE A 91 -0.74 -15.19 -1.29
C ILE A 91 -0.22 -15.68 -2.65
N HIS A 92 1.11 -15.78 -2.81
CA HIS A 92 1.76 -16.17 -4.06
C HIS A 92 1.37 -17.58 -4.50
N GLN A 93 1.28 -18.53 -3.56
CA GLN A 93 0.94 -19.93 -3.85
C GLN A 93 -0.55 -20.15 -4.12
N SER A 94 -1.41 -19.18 -3.80
CA SER A 94 -2.84 -19.29 -4.06
C SER A 94 -3.15 -19.14 -5.56
N SER A 95 -3.84 -20.13 -6.13
CA SER A 95 -4.31 -20.08 -7.52
C SER A 95 -5.37 -19.02 -7.78
N ASN A 96 -6.05 -18.53 -6.73
CA ASN A 96 -7.16 -17.58 -6.83
C ASN A 96 -6.77 -16.15 -6.46
N LEU A 97 -5.51 -15.92 -6.04
CA LEU A 97 -5.01 -14.60 -5.66
C LEU A 97 -3.87 -14.18 -6.57
N ILE A 98 -3.61 -12.88 -6.61
CA ILE A 98 -2.46 -12.28 -7.28
C ILE A 98 -1.73 -11.45 -6.24
N VAL A 99 -0.48 -11.82 -5.90
CA VAL A 99 0.37 -10.96 -5.07
C VAL A 99 0.94 -9.84 -5.93
N LYS A 100 0.75 -8.60 -5.49
CA LYS A 100 1.22 -7.40 -6.21
C LYS A 100 2.58 -6.94 -5.70
N GLY A 101 2.82 -7.02 -4.39
CA GLY A 101 4.02 -6.54 -3.73
C GLY A 101 3.77 -6.21 -2.26
N LEU A 102 4.59 -5.32 -1.71
CA LEU A 102 4.47 -4.82 -0.34
C LEU A 102 3.84 -3.42 -0.34
N HIS A 103 3.00 -3.14 0.65
CA HIS A 103 2.49 -1.80 0.94
C HIS A 103 3.07 -1.35 2.29
N VAL A 104 3.70 -0.18 2.32
CA VAL A 104 4.50 0.29 3.47
C VAL A 104 4.18 1.76 3.73
N TYR A 105 3.21 2.03 4.59
CA TYR A 105 2.83 3.39 4.92
C TYR A 105 3.58 3.91 6.16
N ASP A 106 4.32 4.99 6.00
CA ASP A 106 5.20 5.57 7.00
C ASP A 106 4.77 6.98 7.48
N GLY A 107 3.49 7.28 7.47
CA GLY A 107 2.94 8.59 7.80
C GLY A 107 3.19 9.09 9.24
N HIS A 108 3.88 8.32 10.07
CA HIS A 108 4.36 8.72 11.41
C HIS A 108 5.71 9.45 11.34
N ILE A 109 6.47 9.32 10.26
CA ILE A 109 7.74 10.03 10.04
C ILE A 109 7.42 11.45 9.59
N ARG A 110 7.53 12.41 10.51
CA ARG A 110 7.06 13.80 10.33
C ARG A 110 8.05 14.85 10.77
N ASP A 111 9.34 14.50 10.82
CA ASP A 111 10.39 15.46 11.16
C ASP A 111 10.38 16.61 10.15
N SER A 112 10.38 17.85 10.65
CA SER A 112 10.37 19.04 9.77
C SER A 112 11.70 19.23 9.05
N ASP A 113 12.82 18.82 9.66
CA ASP A 113 14.13 18.78 9.03
C ASP A 113 14.19 17.59 8.05
N ILE A 114 14.50 17.88 6.79
CA ILE A 114 14.54 16.87 5.73
C ILE A 114 15.65 15.84 5.95
N ASN A 115 16.77 16.20 6.57
CA ASN A 115 17.88 15.27 6.80
C ASN A 115 17.51 14.27 7.89
N ILE A 116 16.94 14.74 9.00
CA ILE A 116 16.45 13.88 10.10
C ILE A 116 15.33 12.99 9.60
N ARG A 117 14.39 13.56 8.83
CA ARG A 117 13.29 12.81 8.22
C ARG A 117 13.81 11.72 7.28
N LYS A 118 14.87 12.02 6.51
CA LYS A 118 15.51 11.05 5.62
C LYS A 118 16.19 9.93 6.41
N GLU A 119 16.95 10.24 7.44
CA GLU A 119 17.61 9.24 8.29
C GLU A 119 16.59 8.30 8.94
N ASN A 120 15.51 8.84 9.50
CA ASN A 120 14.43 8.03 10.11
C ASN A 120 13.71 7.18 9.05
N CYS A 121 13.50 7.71 7.87
CA CYS A 121 12.88 6.98 6.75
C CYS A 121 13.77 5.83 6.28
N ASP A 122 15.08 6.08 6.10
CA ASP A 122 16.04 5.08 5.66
C ASP A 122 16.15 3.95 6.70
N LEU A 123 16.36 4.30 7.98
CA LEU A 123 16.50 3.33 9.08
C LEU A 123 15.28 2.39 9.19
N GLN A 124 14.08 2.92 9.06
CA GLN A 124 12.88 2.09 9.16
C GLN A 124 12.64 1.28 7.89
N PHE A 125 13.05 1.79 6.74
CA PHE A 125 12.88 1.10 5.47
C PHE A 125 13.90 -0.04 5.28
N GLU A 126 15.05 -0.05 5.97
CA GLU A 126 16.01 -1.15 5.97
C GLU A 126 15.35 -2.49 6.31
N LYS A 127 14.49 -2.51 7.33
CA LYS A 127 13.74 -3.73 7.71
C LYS A 127 12.79 -4.23 6.62
N VAL A 128 12.29 -3.33 5.78
CA VAL A 128 11.45 -3.69 4.63
C VAL A 128 12.30 -4.30 3.52
N ILE A 129 13.52 -3.81 3.34
CA ILE A 129 14.47 -4.39 2.37
C ILE A 129 14.92 -5.77 2.85
N GLU A 130 15.25 -5.95 4.14
CA GLU A 130 15.55 -7.26 4.71
C GLU A 130 14.42 -8.26 4.49
N LEU A 131 13.17 -7.84 4.73
CA LEU A 131 11.98 -8.67 4.45
C LEU A 131 11.86 -9.01 2.96
N LYS A 132 12.13 -8.05 2.06
CA LYS A 132 12.13 -8.29 0.62
C LYS A 132 13.15 -9.36 0.25
N GLU A 133 14.37 -9.26 0.77
CA GLU A 133 15.44 -10.24 0.54
C GLU A 133 15.07 -11.63 1.08
N GLU A 134 14.44 -11.70 2.25
CA GLU A 134 13.92 -12.93 2.82
C GLU A 134 12.86 -13.58 1.91
N ILE A 135 11.89 -12.80 1.41
CA ILE A 135 10.89 -13.30 0.45
C ILE A 135 11.55 -13.79 -0.84
N GLU A 136 12.53 -13.06 -1.34
CA GLU A 136 13.27 -13.42 -2.57
C GLU A 136 14.12 -14.67 -2.38
N SER A 137 14.63 -14.92 -1.17
CA SER A 137 15.32 -16.18 -0.83
C SER A 137 14.42 -17.42 -0.91
N LEU A 138 13.09 -17.23 -0.79
CA LEU A 138 12.09 -18.28 -1.01
C LEU A 138 11.79 -18.54 -2.51
N GLY A 139 12.51 -17.88 -3.42
CA GLY A 139 12.29 -17.97 -4.87
C GLY A 139 11.11 -17.15 -5.38
N ILE A 140 10.62 -16.17 -4.61
CA ILE A 140 9.46 -15.34 -4.95
C ILE A 140 9.91 -13.89 -5.12
N GLN A 141 9.73 -13.32 -6.31
CA GLN A 141 10.13 -11.94 -6.59
C GLN A 141 9.14 -10.92 -5.99
N VAL A 142 9.67 -9.93 -5.27
CA VAL A 142 8.92 -8.73 -4.86
C VAL A 142 9.10 -7.65 -5.93
N LYS A 143 8.13 -7.54 -6.83
CA LYS A 143 8.22 -6.68 -8.02
C LYS A 143 8.13 -5.19 -7.72
N THR A 144 7.31 -4.83 -6.74
CA THR A 144 6.99 -3.44 -6.44
C THR A 144 6.73 -3.27 -4.94
N ILE A 145 7.15 -2.15 -4.39
CA ILE A 145 6.78 -1.71 -3.05
C ILE A 145 6.07 -0.37 -3.21
N VAL A 146 4.85 -0.26 -2.68
CA VAL A 146 4.15 1.03 -2.54
C VAL A 146 4.53 1.61 -1.19
N ALA A 147 5.23 2.73 -1.17
CA ALA A 147 5.74 3.31 0.07
C ALA A 147 5.56 4.84 0.14
N GLY A 148 5.61 5.34 1.34
CA GLY A 148 5.66 6.77 1.64
C GLY A 148 4.30 7.46 1.70
N GLY A 149 4.16 8.24 2.76
CA GLY A 149 3.15 9.30 2.84
C GLY A 149 3.67 10.61 2.28
N THR A 150 2.88 11.68 2.37
CA THR A 150 3.28 13.00 1.83
C THR A 150 4.61 13.52 2.39
N PRO A 151 5.00 13.33 3.67
CA PRO A 151 6.30 13.79 4.15
C PRO A 151 7.49 13.03 3.56
N THR A 152 7.34 11.74 3.26
CA THR A 152 8.43 10.82 2.92
C THR A 152 8.51 10.45 1.44
N PHE A 153 7.46 10.74 0.65
CA PHE A 153 7.48 10.40 -0.77
C PHE A 153 8.68 10.95 -1.56
N PRO A 154 9.25 12.16 -1.26
CA PRO A 154 10.42 12.65 -2.01
C PRO A 154 11.68 11.83 -1.72
N ILE A 155 11.72 11.13 -0.59
CA ILE A 155 12.80 10.23 -0.21
C ILE A 155 12.63 8.89 -0.94
N HIS A 156 11.43 8.31 -0.86
CA HIS A 156 11.12 7.05 -1.52
C HIS A 156 11.16 7.11 -3.04
N SER A 157 10.78 8.23 -3.65
CA SER A 157 10.80 8.40 -5.11
C SER A 157 12.20 8.32 -5.75
N LYS A 158 13.26 8.35 -4.95
CA LYS A 158 14.65 8.18 -5.38
C LYS A 158 15.12 6.73 -5.38
N ARG A 159 14.29 5.80 -4.91
CA ARG A 159 14.60 4.38 -4.84
C ARG A 159 14.02 3.64 -6.04
N ASP A 160 14.73 2.64 -6.51
CA ASP A 160 14.26 1.80 -7.62
C ASP A 160 13.09 0.90 -7.20
N ASN A 161 12.16 0.67 -8.11
CA ASN A 161 10.99 -0.19 -7.94
C ASN A 161 10.05 0.20 -6.77
N ILE A 162 10.04 1.48 -6.41
CA ILE A 162 9.12 2.03 -5.43
C ILE A 162 8.06 2.89 -6.15
N GLU A 163 6.79 2.60 -5.88
CA GLU A 163 5.68 3.48 -6.18
C GLU A 163 5.37 4.33 -4.94
N VAL A 164 5.17 5.63 -5.10
CA VAL A 164 4.89 6.54 -3.99
C VAL A 164 3.42 6.93 -3.94
N SER A 165 2.86 7.09 -2.74
CA SER A 165 1.43 7.35 -2.54
C SER A 165 1.15 8.59 -1.67
N PRO A 166 1.63 9.80 -2.04
CA PRO A 166 1.36 11.02 -1.30
C PRO A 166 -0.11 11.44 -1.49
N GLY A 167 -0.86 11.58 -0.39
CA GLY A 167 -2.28 11.98 -0.44
C GLY A 167 -2.47 13.48 -0.22
N THR A 168 -1.87 14.05 0.84
CA THR A 168 -2.07 15.46 1.23
C THR A 168 -1.49 16.46 0.23
N SER A 169 -0.61 16.03 -0.66
CA SER A 169 -0.09 16.87 -1.75
C SER A 169 -1.18 17.43 -2.66
N LEU A 170 -2.31 16.71 -2.81
CA LEU A 170 -3.46 17.15 -3.61
C LEU A 170 -4.36 18.13 -2.86
N LEU A 171 -4.38 18.08 -1.53
CA LEU A 171 -5.17 18.93 -0.64
C LEU A 171 -4.22 19.55 0.38
N TRP A 172 -3.20 20.27 -0.13
CA TRP A 172 -2.16 20.88 0.69
C TRP A 172 -2.74 21.94 1.61
N ASP A 173 -2.44 21.82 2.90
CA ASP A 173 -2.96 22.69 3.94
C ASP A 173 -1.85 23.52 4.63
N GLU A 174 -2.26 24.52 5.42
CA GLU A 174 -1.38 25.43 6.15
C GLU A 174 -0.48 24.67 7.14
N ARG A 175 -0.97 23.60 7.77
CA ARG A 175 -0.18 22.80 8.71
C ARG A 175 0.98 22.12 8.01
N TYR A 176 0.72 21.47 6.88
CA TYR A 176 1.77 20.80 6.09
C TYR A 176 2.73 21.83 5.50
N GLY A 177 2.26 22.94 4.97
CA GLY A 177 3.08 24.04 4.48
C GLY A 177 3.94 24.69 5.56
N GLY A 178 3.47 24.71 6.81
CA GLY A 178 4.24 25.15 7.98
C GLY A 178 5.35 24.20 8.40
N LEU A 179 5.06 22.87 8.35
CA LEU A 179 5.98 21.82 8.82
C LEU A 179 7.05 21.45 7.79
N PHE A 180 6.69 21.33 6.52
CA PHE A 180 7.54 20.77 5.46
C PHE A 180 7.94 21.84 4.45
N LYS A 181 8.90 22.68 4.82
CA LYS A 181 9.40 23.78 4.00
C LYS A 181 10.14 23.33 2.72
N ASP A 182 10.55 22.08 2.68
CA ASP A 182 11.13 21.41 1.53
C ASP A 182 10.08 20.96 0.50
N LEU A 183 8.78 20.97 0.86
CA LEU A 183 7.67 20.61 -0.01
C LEU A 183 6.91 21.89 -0.39
N ASN A 184 6.85 22.14 -1.69
CA ASN A 184 6.22 23.35 -2.22
C ASN A 184 4.99 22.99 -3.08
N PHE A 185 3.86 22.79 -2.42
CA PHE A 185 2.57 22.56 -3.08
C PHE A 185 1.65 23.77 -2.90
N LEU A 186 0.72 23.92 -3.83
CA LEU A 186 -0.31 24.95 -3.73
C LEU A 186 -1.34 24.59 -2.65
N HIS A 187 -1.72 25.56 -1.84
CA HIS A 187 -2.81 25.40 -0.87
C HIS A 187 -4.12 25.18 -1.62
N ALA A 188 -4.82 24.07 -1.29
CA ALA A 188 -6.14 23.82 -1.84
C ALA A 188 -7.18 24.70 -1.16
N GLY A 189 -8.03 25.34 -1.97
CA GLY A 189 -9.20 26.08 -1.52
C GLY A 189 -10.48 25.38 -1.97
N VAL A 190 -11.44 25.21 -1.08
CA VAL A 190 -12.79 24.74 -1.42
C VAL A 190 -13.75 25.88 -1.21
N LEU A 191 -14.46 26.27 -2.27
CA LEU A 191 -15.60 27.19 -2.17
C LEU A 191 -16.85 26.38 -1.81
N VAL A 192 -17.50 26.76 -0.72
CA VAL A 192 -18.72 26.12 -0.21
C VAL A 192 -19.91 27.04 -0.47
#